data_558dc60e03469e38113551e911151c38
#
_entry.id   558dc60e03469e38113551e911151c38
#
_cell.length_a   1.000
_cell.length_b   1.000
_cell.length_c   1.000
_cell.angle_alpha   90.00
_cell.angle_beta   90.00
_cell.angle_gamma   90.00
#
_symmetry.space_group_name_H-M   'P 1'
#
loop_
_entity.id
_entity.type
_entity.pdbx_description
1 polymer ?
#
loop_
_entity_poly.entity_id
_entity_poly.type
_entity_poly.pdbx_seq_one_letter_code
_entity_poly.pdbx_strand_id
1 'polypeptide(L)'
;YTITDMPPWYLCILLGIQHFLTAMGGLVAIPLILSKELCLQHDLLTQSHLISTIFFVSGICTLLQVLIGVRLPIIQGGTFAFLTPTLAMLSLPKWKCPAWTQNATLVNASSPEFIEVWQTRMREVQGAIIVASCFQIFVGFSGLIRFLMRFIGPLTIAPTITLVALPLFDSAGDEAGQHWGIAFMTIGFIVLFSQYLKDVPVPLPSYQRGKKCHLSSVYLFQIFPVLLGLSLSWLLCYVLTVTDVLPADPTAYGHLARTDTRGDVLSQAPWFRLPYPGQWGAPTVSLAGIFGILAGVISSMLESVGDYYACARLSGAPPPPKHAISRGIGVEGIGCLLAGAWGTGNGTTSYSENVGALGITKVGSRMVIIAGACAMLLSGIFGKVGAMLASIPTPVIGGMFLVMFGVITAVGISNLQVT
;
A
#
# COMPACT_ATOMS: atom_id res chain seq x y z
N TYR A 1 1.03 -21.34 -16.14
CA TYR A 1 2.46 -20.98 -16.22
C TYR A 1 3.11 -21.17 -14.87
N THR A 2 4.29 -21.79 -14.86
CA THR A 2 5.13 -21.96 -13.67
C THR A 2 6.06 -20.77 -13.48
N ILE A 3 6.87 -20.79 -12.39
CA ILE A 3 7.78 -19.69 -12.03
C ILE A 3 8.77 -19.35 -13.15
N THR A 4 9.28 -20.36 -13.88
CA THR A 4 10.29 -20.19 -14.92
C THR A 4 9.71 -20.05 -16.33
N ASP A 5 8.42 -20.26 -16.49
CA ASP A 5 7.77 -20.13 -17.79
C ASP A 5 7.77 -18.67 -18.27
N MET A 6 7.87 -18.48 -19.57
CA MET A 6 7.83 -17.15 -20.18
C MET A 6 6.52 -17.02 -20.97
N PRO A 7 5.47 -16.40 -20.41
CA PRO A 7 4.25 -16.11 -21.14
C PRO A 7 4.51 -15.15 -22.31
N PRO A 8 3.61 -15.07 -23.30
CA PRO A 8 3.71 -14.07 -24.37
C PRO A 8 3.85 -12.65 -23.78
N TRP A 9 4.60 -11.79 -24.45
CA TRP A 9 4.90 -10.44 -23.94
C TRP A 9 3.63 -9.61 -23.63
N TYR A 10 2.59 -9.72 -24.45
CA TYR A 10 1.32 -9.02 -24.21
C TYR A 10 0.62 -9.51 -22.95
N LEU A 11 0.69 -10.81 -22.67
CA LEU A 11 0.11 -11.40 -21.46
C LEU A 11 0.90 -10.97 -20.22
N CYS A 12 2.23 -10.93 -20.30
CA CYS A 12 3.07 -10.43 -19.20
C CYS A 12 2.73 -8.98 -18.85
N ILE A 13 2.57 -8.11 -19.83
CA ILE A 13 2.22 -6.71 -19.61
C ILE A 13 0.83 -6.59 -19.02
N LEU A 14 -0.15 -7.30 -19.57
CA LEU A 14 -1.53 -7.22 -19.08
C LEU A 14 -1.65 -7.70 -17.65
N LEU A 15 -1.10 -8.86 -17.32
CA LEU A 15 -1.12 -9.41 -15.98
C LEU A 15 -0.22 -8.63 -15.01
N GLY A 16 0.88 -8.06 -15.48
CA GLY A 16 1.71 -7.15 -14.70
C GLY A 16 0.94 -5.91 -14.27
N ILE A 17 0.22 -5.28 -15.17
CA ILE A 17 -0.67 -4.16 -14.87
C ILE A 17 -1.76 -4.59 -13.88
N GLN A 18 -2.32 -5.77 -14.04
CA GLN A 18 -3.28 -6.33 -13.08
C GLN A 18 -2.71 -6.44 -11.67
N HIS A 19 -1.50 -6.97 -11.53
CA HIS A 19 -0.82 -7.05 -10.23
C HIS A 19 -0.56 -5.67 -9.62
N PHE A 20 -0.16 -4.71 -10.44
CA PHE A 20 -0.02 -3.33 -10.00
C PHE A 20 -1.34 -2.75 -9.47
N LEU A 21 -2.43 -2.93 -10.21
CA LEU A 21 -3.75 -2.44 -9.81
C LEU A 21 -4.27 -3.13 -8.55
N THR A 22 -3.98 -4.42 -8.36
CA THR A 22 -4.33 -5.16 -7.15
C THR A 22 -3.57 -4.63 -5.93
N ALA A 23 -2.30 -4.29 -6.08
CA ALA A 23 -1.47 -3.74 -5.01
C ALA A 23 -1.76 -2.25 -4.71
N MET A 24 -2.39 -1.54 -5.64
CA MET A 24 -2.57 -0.08 -5.58
C MET A 24 -3.28 0.36 -4.30
N GLY A 25 -4.33 -0.33 -3.86
CA GLY A 25 -5.07 0.03 -2.65
C GLY A 25 -4.19 0.13 -1.41
N GLY A 26 -3.37 -0.88 -1.15
CA GLY A 26 -2.43 -0.88 -0.03
C GLY A 26 -1.33 0.15 -0.17
N LEU A 27 -0.81 0.33 -1.39
CA LEU A 27 0.26 1.31 -1.64
C LEU A 27 -0.20 2.75 -1.47
N VAL A 28 -1.41 3.08 -1.84
CA VAL A 28 -1.98 4.43 -1.71
C VAL A 28 -2.43 4.72 -0.28
N ALA A 29 -2.94 3.72 0.43
CA ALA A 29 -3.45 3.89 1.78
C ALA A 29 -2.39 4.44 2.75
N ILE A 30 -1.17 3.97 2.66
CA ILE A 30 -0.08 4.32 3.59
C ILE A 30 0.29 5.80 3.52
N PRO A 31 0.62 6.40 2.36
CA PRO A 31 0.90 7.82 2.29
C PRO A 31 -0.27 8.70 2.73
N LEU A 32 -1.49 8.30 2.42
CA LEU A 32 -2.68 9.08 2.76
C LEU A 32 -2.95 9.11 4.28
N ILE A 33 -2.74 7.99 4.97
CA ILE A 33 -2.86 7.95 6.43
C ILE A 33 -1.71 8.74 7.07
N LEU A 34 -0.50 8.53 6.60
CA LEU A 34 0.70 9.15 7.16
C LEU A 34 0.70 10.67 6.98
N SER A 35 0.14 11.16 5.88
CA SER A 35 0.13 12.60 5.57
C SER A 35 -0.56 13.44 6.64
N LYS A 36 -1.60 12.92 7.28
CA LYS A 36 -2.30 13.61 8.37
C LYS A 36 -1.36 13.86 9.57
N GLU A 37 -0.59 12.85 9.94
CA GLU A 37 0.35 12.94 11.07
C GLU A 37 1.62 13.75 10.73
N LEU A 38 1.95 13.85 9.45
CA LEU A 38 3.05 14.68 8.97
C LEU A 38 2.66 16.16 8.79
N CYS A 39 1.45 16.54 9.19
CA CYS A 39 0.92 17.90 9.01
C CYS A 39 0.70 18.31 7.54
N LEU A 40 0.51 17.34 6.65
CA LEU A 40 0.29 17.55 5.21
C LEU A 40 -1.20 17.51 4.82
N GLN A 41 -2.10 17.63 5.77
CA GLN A 41 -3.54 17.49 5.55
C GLN A 41 -4.08 18.40 4.43
N HIS A 42 -3.53 19.60 4.28
CA HIS A 42 -3.95 20.58 3.29
C HIS A 42 -2.97 20.75 2.12
N ASP A 43 -1.91 19.93 2.05
CA ASP A 43 -0.92 19.94 0.97
C ASP A 43 -1.03 18.67 0.14
N LEU A 44 -1.96 18.69 -0.82
CA LEU A 44 -2.22 17.54 -1.69
C LEU A 44 -1.08 17.26 -2.67
N LEU A 45 -0.34 18.30 -3.08
CA LEU A 45 0.78 18.12 -4.00
C LEU A 45 1.90 17.28 -3.36
N THR A 46 2.25 17.56 -2.10
CA THR A 46 3.23 16.76 -1.37
C THR A 46 2.72 15.35 -1.10
N GLN A 47 1.43 15.18 -0.82
CA GLN A 47 0.81 13.86 -0.72
C GLN A 47 0.96 13.06 -2.02
N SER A 48 0.77 13.71 -3.17
CA SER A 48 0.97 13.07 -4.48
C SER A 48 2.43 12.65 -4.70
N HIS A 49 3.38 13.45 -4.23
CA HIS A 49 4.80 13.12 -4.28
C HIS A 49 5.14 11.91 -3.40
N LEU A 50 4.53 11.79 -2.23
CA LEU A 50 4.70 10.61 -1.37
C LEU A 50 4.14 9.35 -2.02
N ILE A 51 2.98 9.43 -2.67
CA ILE A 51 2.39 8.30 -3.41
C ILE A 51 3.31 7.88 -4.56
N SER A 52 3.82 8.82 -5.33
CA SER A 52 4.76 8.54 -6.41
C SER A 52 6.04 7.89 -5.90
N THR A 53 6.56 8.35 -4.78
CA THR A 53 7.75 7.79 -4.14
C THR A 53 7.54 6.34 -3.70
N ILE A 54 6.40 6.03 -3.09
CA ILE A 54 6.13 4.67 -2.64
C ILE A 54 5.95 3.71 -3.84
N PHE A 55 5.35 4.14 -4.91
CA PHE A 55 5.26 3.35 -6.14
C PHE A 55 6.64 3.04 -6.71
N PHE A 56 7.48 4.04 -6.83
CA PHE A 56 8.83 3.91 -7.37
C PHE A 56 9.67 2.93 -6.54
N VAL A 57 9.70 3.12 -5.23
CA VAL A 57 10.49 2.27 -4.33
C VAL A 57 9.93 0.85 -4.27
N SER A 58 8.62 0.68 -4.27
CA SER A 58 7.99 -0.65 -4.31
C SER A 58 8.34 -1.40 -5.60
N GLY A 59 8.41 -0.69 -6.73
CA GLY A 59 8.87 -1.27 -7.98
C GLY A 59 10.32 -1.76 -7.91
N ILE A 60 11.22 -0.95 -7.35
CA ILE A 60 12.63 -1.35 -7.15
C ILE A 60 12.72 -2.57 -6.23
N CYS A 61 12.02 -2.55 -5.09
CA CYS A 61 12.06 -3.63 -4.13
C CYS A 61 11.49 -4.93 -4.69
N THR A 62 10.44 -4.85 -5.51
CA THR A 62 9.86 -6.01 -6.19
C THR A 62 10.87 -6.61 -7.17
N LEU A 63 11.57 -5.80 -7.95
CA LEU A 63 12.62 -6.27 -8.86
C LEU A 63 13.74 -6.97 -8.09
N LEU A 64 14.22 -6.39 -6.99
CA LEU A 64 15.27 -7.01 -6.17
C LEU A 64 14.81 -8.36 -5.61
N GLN A 65 13.59 -8.43 -5.12
CA GLN A 65 13.07 -9.65 -4.50
C GLN A 65 12.87 -10.77 -5.55
N VAL A 66 12.36 -10.44 -6.72
CA VAL A 66 12.10 -11.43 -7.77
C VAL A 66 13.38 -11.90 -8.44
N LEU A 67 14.36 -11.03 -8.62
CA LEU A 67 15.59 -11.35 -9.35
C LEU A 67 16.69 -11.92 -8.45
N ILE A 68 16.86 -11.40 -7.24
CA ILE A 68 17.99 -11.69 -6.36
C ILE A 68 17.53 -12.36 -5.06
N GLY A 69 16.37 -11.99 -4.52
CA GLY A 69 15.90 -12.43 -3.23
C GLY A 69 15.33 -13.84 -3.21
N VAL A 70 14.08 -13.98 -2.80
CA VAL A 70 13.40 -15.27 -2.70
C VAL A 70 13.12 -15.89 -4.09
N ARG A 71 13.15 -15.09 -5.13
CA ARG A 71 12.91 -15.48 -6.53
C ARG A 71 11.53 -16.12 -6.76
N LEU A 72 10.56 -15.68 -6.01
CA LEU A 72 9.16 -16.04 -6.19
C LEU A 72 8.40 -14.89 -6.88
N PRO A 73 7.29 -15.19 -7.57
CA PRO A 73 6.47 -14.15 -8.22
C PRO A 73 5.64 -13.39 -7.18
N ILE A 74 6.26 -12.53 -6.40
CA ILE A 74 5.65 -11.83 -5.28
C ILE A 74 5.91 -10.32 -5.37
N ILE A 75 4.86 -9.52 -5.18
CA ILE A 75 4.94 -8.06 -5.15
C ILE A 75 5.38 -7.61 -3.76
N GLN A 76 6.27 -6.62 -3.73
CA GLN A 76 6.70 -5.94 -2.52
C GLN A 76 6.09 -4.54 -2.46
N GLY A 77 5.77 -4.08 -1.28
CA GLY A 77 5.23 -2.74 -1.09
C GLY A 77 5.17 -2.34 0.36
N GLY A 78 4.63 -1.15 0.65
CA GLY A 78 4.50 -0.63 1.99
C GLY A 78 3.66 -1.51 2.90
N THR A 79 3.94 -1.49 4.19
CA THR A 79 3.28 -2.35 5.18
C THR A 79 2.61 -1.55 6.28
N PHE A 80 1.43 -1.97 6.69
CA PHE A 80 0.73 -1.42 7.86
C PHE A 80 1.45 -1.74 9.17
N ALA A 81 2.30 -2.75 9.19
CA ALA A 81 3.11 -3.09 10.37
C ALA A 81 4.06 -1.97 10.79
N PHE A 82 4.60 -1.20 9.85
CA PHE A 82 5.41 0.00 10.16
C PHE A 82 4.54 1.23 10.42
N LEU A 83 3.36 1.27 9.87
CA LEU A 83 2.49 2.45 9.97
C LEU A 83 2.05 2.69 11.41
N THR A 84 1.63 1.67 12.13
CA THR A 84 1.19 1.78 13.53
C THR A 84 2.26 2.34 14.46
N PRO A 85 3.51 1.82 14.49
CA PRO A 85 4.58 2.43 15.27
C PRO A 85 4.92 3.86 14.85
N THR A 86 4.87 4.14 13.55
CA THR A 86 5.12 5.49 13.02
C THR A 86 4.08 6.48 13.51
N LEU A 87 2.80 6.13 13.46
CA LEU A 87 1.72 6.97 13.97
C LEU A 87 1.85 7.20 15.48
N ALA A 88 2.21 6.15 16.23
CA ALA A 88 2.46 6.27 17.67
C ALA A 88 3.61 7.22 17.98
N MET A 89 4.71 7.14 17.24
CA MET A 89 5.85 8.03 17.38
C MET A 89 5.47 9.49 17.08
N LEU A 90 4.75 9.73 15.99
CA LEU A 90 4.34 11.07 15.58
C LEU A 90 3.22 11.66 16.45
N SER A 91 2.54 10.85 17.25
CA SER A 91 1.54 11.34 18.22
C SER A 91 2.13 11.86 19.52
N LEU A 92 3.44 11.70 19.74
CA LEU A 92 4.11 12.24 20.91
C LEU A 92 3.99 13.78 20.95
N PRO A 93 3.94 14.41 22.16
CA PRO A 93 3.78 15.86 22.28
C PRO A 93 4.82 16.67 21.51
N LYS A 94 6.05 16.14 21.40
CA LYS A 94 7.15 16.78 20.65
C LYS A 94 6.82 16.93 19.16
N TRP A 95 6.06 15.98 18.58
CA TRP A 95 5.77 15.90 17.15
C TRP A 95 4.34 16.30 16.80
N LYS A 96 3.58 16.81 17.77
CA LYS A 96 2.21 17.29 17.51
C LYS A 96 2.23 18.42 16.48
N CYS A 97 1.32 18.35 15.51
CA CYS A 97 1.23 19.38 14.47
C CYS A 97 0.86 20.75 15.06
N PRO A 98 1.57 21.82 14.65
CA PRO A 98 1.19 23.17 15.03
C PRO A 98 -0.25 23.51 14.60
N ALA A 99 -0.96 24.29 15.39
CA ALA A 99 -2.36 24.62 15.14
C ALA A 99 -2.59 25.31 13.78
N TRP A 100 -1.64 26.12 13.33
CA TRP A 100 -1.74 26.82 12.05
C TRP A 100 -1.71 25.88 10.83
N THR A 101 -1.12 24.68 10.96
CA THR A 101 -1.13 23.68 9.87
C THR A 101 -2.49 23.05 9.66
N GLN A 102 -3.39 23.16 10.63
CA GLN A 102 -4.77 22.67 10.52
C GLN A 102 -5.69 23.64 9.74
N ASN A 103 -5.23 24.86 9.49
CA ASN A 103 -5.99 25.86 8.75
C ASN A 103 -5.50 25.94 7.30
N ALA A 104 -6.38 25.57 6.37
CA ALA A 104 -6.05 25.55 4.94
C ALA A 104 -5.63 26.92 4.39
N THR A 105 -6.10 28.01 4.98
CA THR A 105 -5.79 29.38 4.52
C THR A 105 -4.39 29.83 4.92
N LEU A 106 -3.81 29.24 5.97
CA LEU A 106 -2.49 29.58 6.49
C LEU A 106 -1.39 28.67 5.94
N VAL A 107 -1.75 27.58 5.30
CA VAL A 107 -0.80 26.62 4.74
C VAL A 107 -0.35 27.07 3.36
N ASN A 108 0.96 27.30 3.22
CA ASN A 108 1.62 27.57 1.95
C ASN A 108 2.69 26.50 1.71
N ALA A 109 2.47 25.64 0.72
CA ALA A 109 3.35 24.51 0.40
C ALA A 109 4.79 24.93 0.03
N SER A 110 4.98 26.16 -0.44
CA SER A 110 6.31 26.71 -0.77
C SER A 110 6.98 27.46 0.37
N SER A 111 6.29 27.67 1.50
CA SER A 111 6.84 28.35 2.66
C SER A 111 7.96 27.51 3.31
N PRO A 112 9.17 28.08 3.56
CA PRO A 112 10.22 27.34 4.25
C PRO A 112 9.83 26.86 5.65
N GLU A 113 8.98 27.62 6.35
CA GLU A 113 8.50 27.25 7.68
C GLU A 113 7.63 26.00 7.64
N PHE A 114 6.68 25.93 6.70
CA PHE A 114 5.83 24.74 6.51
C PHE A 114 6.65 23.52 6.08
N ILE A 115 7.57 23.69 5.14
CA ILE A 115 8.45 22.62 4.66
C ILE A 115 9.27 22.06 5.83
N GLU A 116 9.82 22.89 6.69
CA GLU A 116 10.58 22.43 7.85
C GLU A 116 9.70 21.64 8.84
N VAL A 117 8.46 22.03 9.04
CA VAL A 117 7.54 21.33 9.94
C VAL A 117 7.34 19.88 9.54
N TRP A 118 6.97 19.61 8.28
CA TRP A 118 6.70 18.24 7.87
C TRP A 118 7.96 17.44 7.55
N GLN A 119 9.00 18.07 7.00
CA GLN A 119 10.24 17.37 6.66
C GLN A 119 11.01 16.93 7.90
N THR A 120 10.96 17.68 8.99
CA THR A 120 11.57 17.27 10.27
C THR A 120 10.97 15.96 10.77
N ARG A 121 9.65 15.83 10.67
CA ARG A 121 8.93 14.59 11.03
C ARG A 121 9.28 13.44 10.10
N MET A 122 9.30 13.68 8.80
CA MET A 122 9.66 12.66 7.82
C MET A 122 11.11 12.19 8.02
N ARG A 123 12.06 13.09 8.28
CA ARG A 123 13.45 12.72 8.54
C ARG A 123 13.60 11.83 9.78
N GLU A 124 12.84 12.10 10.82
CA GLU A 124 12.81 11.26 12.02
C GLU A 124 12.30 9.84 11.71
N VAL A 125 11.22 9.73 10.95
CA VAL A 125 10.68 8.46 10.51
C VAL A 125 11.68 7.71 9.62
N GLN A 126 12.31 8.41 8.68
CA GLN A 126 13.33 7.82 7.80
C GLN A 126 14.50 7.23 8.58
N GLY A 127 15.02 7.96 9.56
CA GLY A 127 16.14 7.49 10.37
C GLY A 127 15.80 6.25 11.16
N ALA A 128 14.61 6.20 11.76
CA ALA A 128 14.13 5.04 12.49
C ALA A 128 14.00 3.81 11.56
N ILE A 129 13.46 3.98 10.39
CA ILE A 129 13.30 2.89 9.41
C ILE A 129 14.68 2.39 8.92
N ILE A 130 15.60 3.27 8.61
CA ILE A 130 16.95 2.91 8.14
C ILE A 130 17.68 2.07 9.20
N VAL A 131 17.67 2.49 10.43
CA VAL A 131 18.36 1.76 11.52
C VAL A 131 17.68 0.42 11.80
N ALA A 132 16.34 0.39 11.85
CA ALA A 132 15.59 -0.85 12.06
C ALA A 132 15.75 -1.84 10.90
N SER A 133 15.87 -1.35 9.68
CA SER A 133 16.08 -2.21 8.51
C SER A 133 17.46 -2.88 8.51
N CYS A 134 18.48 -2.25 9.09
CA CYS A 134 19.77 -2.88 9.31
C CYS A 134 19.66 -4.14 10.17
N PHE A 135 18.80 -4.12 11.19
CA PHE A 135 18.50 -5.29 12.00
C PHE A 135 17.88 -6.40 11.15
N GLN A 136 16.92 -6.09 10.30
CA GLN A 136 16.29 -7.06 9.42
C GLN A 136 17.29 -7.68 8.43
N ILE A 137 18.17 -6.87 7.84
CA ILE A 137 19.22 -7.34 6.94
C ILE A 137 20.12 -8.36 7.67
N PHE A 138 20.54 -8.01 8.88
CA PHE A 138 21.36 -8.91 9.70
C PHE A 138 20.65 -10.23 10.00
N VAL A 139 19.39 -10.18 10.46
CA VAL A 139 18.59 -11.37 10.77
C VAL A 139 18.40 -12.25 9.53
N GLY A 140 18.14 -11.64 8.38
CA GLY A 140 17.92 -12.37 7.13
C GLY A 140 19.19 -13.09 6.65
N PHE A 141 20.28 -12.36 6.46
CA PHE A 141 21.51 -12.93 5.89
C PHE A 141 22.32 -13.79 6.84
N SER A 142 22.20 -13.61 8.15
CA SER A 142 22.83 -14.49 9.14
C SER A 142 22.11 -15.83 9.34
N GLY A 143 20.89 -15.97 8.81
CA GLY A 143 20.06 -17.15 9.04
C GLY A 143 19.37 -17.18 10.41
N LEU A 144 19.46 -16.13 11.20
CA LEU A 144 18.81 -16.03 12.51
C LEU A 144 17.29 -16.12 12.43
N ILE A 145 16.70 -15.81 11.28
CA ILE A 145 15.26 -15.95 11.05
C ILE A 145 14.80 -17.39 11.29
N ARG A 146 15.61 -18.40 10.99
CA ARG A 146 15.28 -19.81 11.24
C ARG A 146 15.13 -20.12 12.72
N PHE A 147 15.96 -19.51 13.54
CA PHE A 147 15.87 -19.64 15.00
C PHE A 147 14.64 -18.91 15.54
N LEU A 148 14.37 -17.71 15.07
CA LEU A 148 13.22 -16.91 15.48
C LEU A 148 11.90 -17.59 15.12
N MET A 149 11.83 -18.28 13.99
CA MET A 149 10.62 -19.00 13.56
C MET A 149 10.19 -20.10 14.53
N ARG A 150 11.08 -20.64 15.35
CA ARG A 150 10.73 -21.64 16.37
C ARG A 150 9.82 -21.10 17.46
N PHE A 151 9.89 -19.80 17.74
CA PHE A 151 9.10 -19.14 18.77
C PHE A 151 7.79 -18.53 18.24
N ILE A 152 7.54 -18.68 16.95
CA ILE A 152 6.44 -18.06 16.25
C ILE A 152 5.39 -19.11 15.94
N GLY A 153 4.26 -19.00 16.62
CA GLY A 153 3.08 -19.84 16.41
C GLY A 153 1.81 -19.00 16.30
N PRO A 154 0.66 -19.63 16.06
CA PRO A 154 -0.61 -18.92 15.95
C PRO A 154 -0.93 -18.02 17.15
N LEU A 155 -0.48 -18.43 18.34
CA LEU A 155 -0.68 -17.67 19.58
C LEU A 155 0.08 -16.35 19.61
N THR A 156 1.18 -16.23 18.87
CA THR A 156 1.99 -15.03 18.73
C THR A 156 1.51 -14.18 17.54
N ILE A 157 1.17 -14.83 16.44
CA ILE A 157 0.80 -14.16 15.19
C ILE A 157 -0.55 -13.43 15.33
N ALA A 158 -1.56 -14.06 15.90
CA ALA A 158 -2.92 -13.51 15.98
C ALA A 158 -2.98 -12.20 16.77
N PRO A 159 -2.43 -12.09 18.00
CA PRO A 159 -2.39 -10.80 18.69
C PRO A 159 -1.60 -9.74 17.96
N THR A 160 -0.47 -10.11 17.32
CA THR A 160 0.39 -9.18 16.60
C THR A 160 -0.35 -8.53 15.43
N ILE A 161 -0.98 -9.32 14.57
CA ILE A 161 -1.74 -8.82 13.42
C ILE A 161 -2.93 -7.97 13.88
N THR A 162 -3.66 -8.43 14.89
CA THR A 162 -4.81 -7.70 15.43
C THR A 162 -4.39 -6.35 16.00
N LEU A 163 -3.30 -6.30 16.76
CA LEU A 163 -2.78 -5.06 17.35
C LEU A 163 -2.20 -4.10 16.31
N VAL A 164 -1.77 -4.57 15.17
CA VAL A 164 -1.37 -3.70 14.04
C VAL A 164 -2.60 -3.01 13.45
N ALA A 165 -3.70 -3.71 13.30
CA ALA A 165 -4.89 -3.18 12.63
C ALA A 165 -5.74 -2.27 13.53
N LEU A 166 -5.92 -2.60 14.81
CA LEU A 166 -6.85 -1.89 15.69
C LEU A 166 -6.60 -0.38 15.81
N PRO A 167 -5.36 0.11 16.02
CA PRO A 167 -5.12 1.55 16.11
C PRO A 167 -5.41 2.31 14.82
N LEU A 168 -5.40 1.63 13.69
CA LEU A 168 -5.65 2.25 12.39
C LEU A 168 -7.14 2.57 12.17
N PHE A 169 -8.05 1.96 12.95
CA PHE A 169 -9.48 2.26 12.87
C PHE A 169 -9.80 3.70 13.25
N ASP A 170 -9.05 4.32 14.16
CA ASP A 170 -9.24 5.73 14.51
C ASP A 170 -9.02 6.62 13.28
N SER A 171 -7.94 6.43 12.56
CA SER A 171 -7.66 7.17 11.33
C SER A 171 -8.72 6.92 10.26
N ALA A 172 -9.13 5.66 10.09
CA ALA A 172 -10.18 5.31 9.15
C ALA A 172 -11.51 5.94 9.52
N GLY A 173 -11.87 5.97 10.80
CA GLY A 173 -13.08 6.60 11.30
C GLY A 173 -13.10 8.10 11.08
N ASP A 174 -11.99 8.78 11.30
CA ASP A 174 -11.86 10.22 11.04
C ASP A 174 -12.11 10.57 9.57
N GLU A 175 -11.53 9.80 8.66
CA GLU A 175 -11.70 9.99 7.23
C GLU A 175 -13.14 9.66 6.79
N ALA A 176 -13.69 8.54 7.25
CA ALA A 176 -15.06 8.13 6.93
C ALA A 176 -16.11 9.10 7.51
N GLY A 177 -15.81 9.69 8.67
CA GLY A 177 -16.70 10.61 9.37
C GLY A 177 -16.97 11.91 8.62
N GLN A 178 -16.20 12.23 7.59
CA GLN A 178 -16.45 13.41 6.75
C GLN A 178 -17.78 13.32 5.98
N HIS A 179 -18.21 12.12 5.63
CA HIS A 179 -19.56 11.81 5.16
C HIS A 179 -19.84 10.32 5.33
N TRP A 180 -20.53 9.96 6.39
CA TRP A 180 -20.79 8.55 6.71
C TRP A 180 -21.57 7.81 5.62
N GLY A 181 -22.52 8.48 4.97
CA GLY A 181 -23.30 7.87 3.88
C GLY A 181 -22.42 7.42 2.72
N ILE A 182 -21.48 8.25 2.28
CA ILE A 182 -20.53 7.93 1.21
C ILE A 182 -19.58 6.82 1.66
N ALA A 183 -19.11 6.86 2.91
CA ALA A 183 -18.23 5.82 3.46
C ALA A 183 -18.92 4.45 3.49
N PHE A 184 -20.16 4.38 3.97
CA PHE A 184 -20.94 3.13 3.98
C PHE A 184 -21.26 2.64 2.57
N MET A 185 -21.53 3.53 1.64
CA MET A 185 -21.72 3.19 0.23
C MET A 185 -20.47 2.53 -0.35
N THR A 186 -19.28 3.09 -0.07
CA THR A 186 -18.00 2.53 -0.50
C THR A 186 -17.76 1.15 0.11
N ILE A 187 -18.00 1.00 1.40
CA ILE A 187 -17.93 -0.31 2.09
C ILE A 187 -18.87 -1.30 1.44
N GLY A 188 -20.11 -0.90 1.18
CA GLY A 188 -21.12 -1.74 0.55
C GLY A 188 -20.71 -2.22 -0.84
N PHE A 189 -20.13 -1.37 -1.67
CA PHE A 189 -19.64 -1.75 -2.99
C PHE A 189 -18.45 -2.72 -2.91
N ILE A 190 -17.50 -2.47 -2.04
CA ILE A 190 -16.35 -3.35 -1.87
C ILE A 190 -16.79 -4.71 -1.37
N VAL A 191 -17.67 -4.78 -0.38
CA VAL A 191 -18.20 -6.03 0.15
C VAL A 191 -19.03 -6.77 -0.90
N LEU A 192 -19.88 -6.07 -1.62
CA LEU A 192 -20.68 -6.65 -2.70
C LEU A 192 -19.79 -7.32 -3.75
N PHE A 193 -18.77 -6.63 -4.22
CA PHE A 193 -17.88 -7.15 -5.24
C PHE A 193 -16.98 -8.28 -4.73
N SER A 194 -16.49 -8.18 -3.49
CA SER A 194 -15.57 -9.18 -2.94
C SER A 194 -16.25 -10.44 -2.41
N GLN A 195 -17.50 -10.36 -1.96
CA GLN A 195 -18.18 -11.48 -1.31
C GLN A 195 -19.34 -12.05 -2.10
N TYR A 196 -20.14 -11.21 -2.76
CA TYR A 196 -21.36 -11.64 -3.43
C TYR A 196 -21.19 -11.82 -4.94
N LEU A 197 -20.37 -10.99 -5.58
CA LEU A 197 -20.16 -11.05 -7.04
C LEU A 197 -18.86 -11.75 -7.45
N LYS A 198 -18.09 -12.28 -6.50
CA LYS A 198 -16.81 -12.91 -6.80
C LYS A 198 -16.90 -14.10 -7.75
N ASP A 199 -18.02 -14.85 -7.70
CA ASP A 199 -18.23 -16.04 -8.50
C ASP A 199 -19.00 -15.76 -9.82
N VAL A 200 -19.33 -14.49 -10.08
CA VAL A 200 -20.03 -14.09 -11.28
C VAL A 200 -19.04 -13.86 -12.43
N PRO A 201 -19.09 -14.69 -13.50
CA PRO A 201 -18.21 -14.48 -14.65
C PRO A 201 -18.66 -13.26 -15.46
N VAL A 202 -17.71 -12.43 -15.86
CA VAL A 202 -17.94 -11.30 -16.76
C VAL A 202 -17.45 -11.69 -18.16
N PRO A 203 -18.32 -11.69 -19.20
CA PRO A 203 -17.88 -11.98 -20.55
C PRO A 203 -17.06 -10.82 -21.10
N LEU A 204 -15.81 -11.09 -21.47
CA LEU A 204 -14.95 -10.14 -22.14
C LEU A 204 -14.57 -10.66 -23.53
N PRO A 205 -14.49 -9.76 -24.55
CA PRO A 205 -14.05 -10.17 -25.87
C PRO A 205 -12.57 -10.59 -25.82
N SER A 206 -12.29 -11.78 -26.27
CA SER A 206 -10.94 -12.34 -26.33
C SER A 206 -10.59 -12.67 -27.77
N TYR A 207 -9.40 -12.25 -28.21
CA TYR A 207 -8.86 -12.58 -29.52
C TYR A 207 -7.78 -13.64 -29.36
N GLN A 208 -7.98 -14.77 -30.01
CA GLN A 208 -6.98 -15.84 -30.07
C GLN A 208 -6.56 -16.04 -31.52
N ARG A 209 -5.25 -16.11 -31.75
CA ARG A 209 -4.71 -16.28 -33.10
C ARG A 209 -5.27 -17.55 -33.75
N GLY A 210 -5.94 -17.40 -34.88
CA GLY A 210 -6.58 -18.51 -35.61
C GLY A 210 -8.01 -18.80 -35.20
N LYS A 211 -8.60 -18.12 -34.23
CA LYS A 211 -10.01 -18.16 -33.87
C LYS A 211 -10.63 -16.78 -33.96
N LYS A 212 -11.91 -16.72 -34.39
CA LYS A 212 -12.66 -15.46 -34.36
C LYS A 212 -12.78 -14.94 -32.93
N CYS A 213 -12.96 -13.62 -32.78
CA CYS A 213 -13.28 -13.02 -31.51
C CYS A 213 -14.36 -13.81 -30.77
N HIS A 214 -14.08 -14.32 -29.58
CA HIS A 214 -15.04 -15.02 -28.74
C HIS A 214 -15.09 -14.37 -27.34
N LEU A 215 -16.22 -14.54 -26.68
CA LEU A 215 -16.38 -14.07 -25.31
C LEU A 215 -15.73 -15.06 -24.35
N SER A 216 -14.75 -14.63 -23.59
CA SER A 216 -14.15 -15.42 -22.51
C SER A 216 -14.70 -14.96 -21.16
N SER A 217 -14.92 -15.90 -20.24
CA SER A 217 -15.35 -15.59 -18.89
C SER A 217 -14.16 -15.18 -18.02
N VAL A 218 -14.24 -14.01 -17.41
CA VAL A 218 -13.23 -13.49 -16.47
C VAL A 218 -13.93 -13.14 -15.16
N TYR A 219 -13.35 -13.56 -14.04
CA TYR A 219 -13.87 -13.24 -12.71
C TYR A 219 -13.35 -11.87 -12.25
N LEU A 220 -13.81 -10.81 -12.91
CA LEU A 220 -13.35 -9.44 -12.71
C LEU A 220 -13.56 -8.95 -11.28
N PHE A 221 -14.72 -9.26 -10.68
CA PHE A 221 -15.05 -8.83 -9.33
C PHE A 221 -14.21 -9.53 -8.26
N GLN A 222 -13.78 -10.76 -8.53
CA GLN A 222 -12.89 -11.48 -7.61
C GLN A 222 -11.49 -10.92 -7.62
N ILE A 223 -11.02 -10.42 -8.75
CA ILE A 223 -9.66 -9.91 -8.94
C ILE A 223 -9.53 -8.46 -8.44
N PHE A 224 -10.50 -7.59 -8.72
CA PHE A 224 -10.45 -6.15 -8.45
C PHE A 224 -11.60 -5.64 -7.59
N PRO A 225 -11.94 -6.25 -6.45
CA PRO A 225 -13.10 -5.79 -5.69
C PRO A 225 -12.91 -4.37 -5.11
N VAL A 226 -11.73 -4.09 -4.57
CA VAL A 226 -11.43 -2.79 -3.95
C VAL A 226 -11.34 -1.69 -5.00
N LEU A 227 -10.64 -1.95 -6.10
CA LEU A 227 -10.49 -0.97 -7.18
C LEU A 227 -11.84 -0.61 -7.81
N LEU A 228 -12.68 -1.60 -8.08
CA LEU A 228 -14.01 -1.39 -8.66
C LEU A 228 -14.94 -0.65 -7.69
N GLY A 229 -14.93 -1.04 -6.41
CA GLY A 229 -15.71 -0.35 -5.38
C GLY A 229 -15.29 1.10 -5.20
N LEU A 230 -14.00 1.35 -5.16
CA LEU A 230 -13.43 2.69 -5.07
C LEU A 230 -13.79 3.54 -6.28
N SER A 231 -13.65 3.00 -7.48
CA SER A 231 -13.97 3.70 -8.74
C SER A 231 -15.44 4.05 -8.84
N LEU A 232 -16.32 3.13 -8.48
CA LEU A 232 -17.77 3.36 -8.53
C LEU A 232 -18.20 4.40 -7.50
N SER A 233 -17.65 4.35 -6.28
CA SER A 233 -17.90 5.36 -5.25
C SER A 233 -17.42 6.74 -5.67
N TRP A 234 -16.26 6.82 -6.29
CA TRP A 234 -15.73 8.07 -6.82
C TRP A 234 -16.61 8.65 -7.93
N LEU A 235 -17.07 7.79 -8.83
CA LEU A 235 -18.00 8.20 -9.89
C LEU A 235 -19.31 8.74 -9.30
N LEU A 236 -19.87 8.09 -8.29
CA LEU A 236 -21.08 8.58 -7.61
C LEU A 236 -20.85 9.88 -6.89
N CYS A 237 -19.69 10.09 -6.26
CA CYS A 237 -19.32 11.39 -5.69
C CYS A 237 -19.26 12.48 -6.77
N TYR A 238 -18.75 12.17 -7.94
CA TYR A 238 -18.74 13.08 -9.07
C TYR A 238 -20.15 13.45 -9.51
N VAL A 239 -21.03 12.47 -9.67
CA VAL A 239 -22.43 12.71 -10.03
C VAL A 239 -23.13 13.58 -8.98
N LEU A 240 -22.94 13.30 -7.70
CA LEU A 240 -23.51 14.08 -6.61
C LEU A 240 -22.95 15.52 -6.56
N THR A 241 -21.68 15.69 -6.95
CA THR A 241 -21.07 17.03 -7.03
C THR A 241 -21.66 17.84 -8.18
N VAL A 242 -21.81 17.24 -9.35
CA VAL A 242 -22.38 17.93 -10.54
C VAL A 242 -23.84 18.31 -10.34
N THR A 243 -24.59 17.48 -9.62
CA THR A 243 -26.01 17.73 -9.31
C THR A 243 -26.23 18.63 -8.08
N ASP A 244 -25.16 19.14 -7.46
CA ASP A 244 -25.19 20.00 -6.26
C ASP A 244 -25.92 19.39 -5.05
N VAL A 245 -25.98 18.07 -4.96
CA VAL A 245 -26.51 17.37 -3.78
C VAL A 245 -25.58 17.53 -2.59
N LEU A 246 -24.24 17.57 -2.84
CA LEU A 246 -23.24 17.78 -1.80
C LEU A 246 -23.06 19.29 -1.55
N PRO A 247 -22.88 19.72 -0.28
CA PRO A 247 -22.79 21.15 0.06
C PRO A 247 -21.52 21.79 -0.52
N ALA A 248 -21.67 22.98 -1.10
CA ALA A 248 -20.54 23.76 -1.61
C ALA A 248 -19.84 24.59 -0.52
N ASP A 249 -20.47 24.76 0.64
CA ASP A 249 -19.91 25.50 1.78
C ASP A 249 -18.78 24.70 2.42
N PRO A 250 -17.55 25.25 2.51
CA PRO A 250 -16.42 24.55 3.14
C PRO A 250 -16.62 24.16 4.60
N THR A 251 -17.55 24.82 5.31
CA THR A 251 -17.83 24.53 6.72
C THR A 251 -18.96 23.50 6.90
N ALA A 252 -19.67 23.17 5.84
CA ALA A 252 -20.79 22.24 5.90
C ALA A 252 -20.32 20.77 5.95
N TYR A 253 -21.09 19.93 6.65
CA TYR A 253 -20.85 18.50 6.67
C TYR A 253 -21.00 17.90 5.27
N GLY A 254 -20.05 17.09 4.88
CA GLY A 254 -20.04 16.43 3.57
C GLY A 254 -19.36 17.24 2.46
N HIS A 255 -18.81 18.42 2.74
CA HIS A 255 -18.08 19.19 1.74
C HIS A 255 -16.88 18.43 1.15
N LEU A 256 -16.15 17.67 1.97
CA LEU A 256 -14.99 16.89 1.54
C LEU A 256 -15.36 15.67 0.68
N ALA A 257 -16.63 15.32 0.56
CA ALA A 257 -17.10 14.31 -0.38
C ALA A 257 -17.19 14.82 -1.83
N ARG A 258 -17.10 16.13 -2.04
CA ARG A 258 -17.11 16.71 -3.38
C ARG A 258 -15.81 16.40 -4.12
N THR A 259 -15.93 16.12 -5.42
CA THR A 259 -14.76 15.81 -6.27
C THR A 259 -14.01 17.05 -6.74
N ASP A 260 -14.64 18.24 -6.69
CA ASP A 260 -14.05 19.51 -7.12
C ASP A 260 -13.15 20.17 -6.07
N THR A 261 -13.20 19.73 -4.81
CA THR A 261 -12.39 20.29 -3.72
C THR A 261 -10.90 19.99 -3.84
N ARG A 262 -10.53 18.97 -4.58
CA ARG A 262 -9.16 18.47 -4.73
C ARG A 262 -8.66 18.45 -6.18
N GLY A 263 -9.43 18.99 -7.12
CA GLY A 263 -9.12 18.93 -8.55
C GLY A 263 -7.84 19.66 -8.96
N ASP A 264 -7.42 20.68 -8.21
CA ASP A 264 -6.28 21.52 -8.55
C ASP A 264 -4.94 20.78 -8.48
N VAL A 265 -4.83 19.74 -7.65
CA VAL A 265 -3.59 18.98 -7.50
C VAL A 265 -3.19 18.30 -8.82
N LEU A 266 -4.16 17.86 -9.62
CA LEU A 266 -3.89 17.21 -10.90
C LEU A 266 -3.26 18.17 -11.92
N SER A 267 -3.71 19.44 -11.93
CA SER A 267 -3.15 20.46 -12.80
C SER A 267 -1.77 20.96 -12.34
N GLN A 268 -1.53 21.01 -11.05
CA GLN A 268 -0.27 21.47 -10.45
C GLN A 268 0.85 20.42 -10.50
N ALA A 269 0.49 19.14 -10.53
CA ALA A 269 1.48 18.06 -10.50
C ALA A 269 2.30 18.01 -11.79
N PRO A 270 3.63 17.81 -11.71
CA PRO A 270 4.46 17.65 -12.88
C PRO A 270 4.14 16.34 -13.61
N TRP A 271 4.33 16.31 -14.92
CA TRP A 271 4.20 15.07 -15.69
C TRP A 271 5.26 14.04 -15.31
N PHE A 272 6.50 14.49 -15.12
CA PHE A 272 7.63 13.63 -14.78
C PHE A 272 8.32 14.15 -13.53
N ARG A 273 8.51 13.28 -12.57
CA ARG A 273 9.27 13.54 -11.37
C ARG A 273 9.99 12.27 -10.96
N LEU A 274 11.32 12.34 -10.93
CA LEU A 274 12.13 11.22 -10.47
C LEU A 274 12.36 11.35 -8.97
N PRO A 275 11.80 10.45 -8.11
CA PRO A 275 12.17 10.41 -6.71
C PRO A 275 13.66 10.06 -6.55
N TYR A 276 14.32 10.67 -5.60
CA TYR A 276 15.75 10.44 -5.33
C TYR A 276 15.99 10.23 -3.83
N PRO A 277 17.04 9.47 -3.44
CA PRO A 277 17.33 9.25 -2.03
C PRO A 277 17.73 10.55 -1.35
N GLY A 278 17.25 10.74 -0.12
CA GLY A 278 17.53 11.97 0.64
C GLY A 278 16.77 13.19 0.17
N GLN A 279 15.69 13.02 -0.58
CA GLN A 279 14.89 14.15 -1.13
C GLN A 279 14.26 15.06 -0.06
N TRP A 280 14.12 14.58 1.17
CA TRP A 280 13.55 15.34 2.30
C TRP A 280 14.60 15.84 3.28
N GLY A 281 15.87 15.69 2.97
CA GLY A 281 16.99 16.06 3.81
C GLY A 281 17.68 14.87 4.48
N ALA A 282 18.65 15.15 5.34
CA ALA A 282 19.40 14.10 6.04
C ALA A 282 18.55 13.47 7.16
N PRO A 283 18.41 12.13 7.21
CA PRO A 283 17.65 11.48 8.27
C PRO A 283 18.21 11.76 9.67
N THR A 284 17.32 11.89 10.64
CA THR A 284 17.63 12.03 12.06
C THR A 284 17.20 10.77 12.81
N VAL A 285 17.84 10.46 13.94
CA VAL A 285 17.66 9.20 14.65
C VAL A 285 17.26 9.45 16.10
N SER A 286 16.26 8.71 16.60
CA SER A 286 15.91 8.65 18.02
C SER A 286 15.74 7.20 18.46
N LEU A 287 16.10 6.90 19.72
CA LEU A 287 15.96 5.53 20.27
C LEU A 287 14.51 5.09 20.33
N ALA A 288 13.58 5.97 20.72
CA ALA A 288 12.17 5.64 20.79
C ALA A 288 11.60 5.24 19.42
N GLY A 289 11.95 5.97 18.35
CA GLY A 289 11.54 5.64 16.99
C GLY A 289 12.10 4.31 16.52
N ILE A 290 13.38 4.03 16.80
CA ILE A 290 14.03 2.78 16.43
C ILE A 290 13.33 1.58 17.06
N PHE A 291 13.07 1.62 18.37
CA PHE A 291 12.41 0.49 19.05
C PHE A 291 10.98 0.29 18.61
N GLY A 292 10.24 1.35 18.33
CA GLY A 292 8.89 1.25 17.76
C GLY A 292 8.90 0.57 16.38
N ILE A 293 9.79 0.99 15.50
CA ILE A 293 9.90 0.40 14.15
C ILE A 293 10.46 -1.03 14.19
N LEU A 294 11.31 -1.38 15.17
CA LEU A 294 11.76 -2.77 15.33
C LEU A 294 10.60 -3.74 15.57
N ALA A 295 9.59 -3.35 16.34
CA ALA A 295 8.39 -4.16 16.51
C ALA A 295 7.67 -4.36 15.16
N GLY A 296 7.56 -3.32 14.35
CA GLY A 296 7.01 -3.42 12.99
C GLY A 296 7.84 -4.30 12.07
N VAL A 297 9.18 -4.24 12.17
CA VAL A 297 10.09 -5.10 11.40
C VAL A 297 9.86 -6.58 11.72
N ILE A 298 9.74 -6.94 12.99
CA ILE A 298 9.49 -8.31 13.39
C ILE A 298 8.15 -8.79 12.84
N SER A 299 7.08 -8.00 12.96
CA SER A 299 5.76 -8.32 12.41
C SER A 299 5.81 -8.51 10.89
N SER A 300 6.52 -7.65 10.18
CA SER A 300 6.65 -7.72 8.72
C SER A 300 7.43 -8.96 8.28
N MET A 301 8.47 -9.36 9.02
CA MET A 301 9.20 -10.60 8.73
C MET A 301 8.31 -11.84 8.85
N LEU A 302 7.43 -11.88 9.85
CA LEU A 302 6.49 -12.98 10.04
C LEU A 302 5.50 -13.08 8.89
N GLU A 303 4.93 -11.95 8.51
CA GLU A 303 4.00 -11.87 7.38
C GLU A 303 4.67 -12.33 6.08
N SER A 304 5.88 -11.87 5.82
CA SER A 304 6.63 -12.23 4.62
C SER A 304 6.96 -13.70 4.52
N VAL A 305 7.34 -14.35 5.61
CA VAL A 305 7.60 -15.79 5.63
C VAL A 305 6.34 -16.56 5.27
N GLY A 306 5.19 -16.19 5.84
CA GLY A 306 3.91 -16.80 5.51
C GLY A 306 3.55 -16.60 4.03
N ASP A 307 3.79 -15.43 3.49
CA ASP A 307 3.52 -15.11 2.10
C ASP A 307 4.44 -15.88 1.13
N TYR A 308 5.70 -16.12 1.49
CA TYR A 308 6.60 -16.93 0.68
C TYR A 308 6.10 -18.37 0.52
N TYR A 309 5.66 -18.98 1.61
CA TYR A 309 5.08 -20.32 1.56
C TYR A 309 3.79 -20.37 0.75
N ALA A 310 2.91 -19.40 0.95
CA ALA A 310 1.65 -19.31 0.22
C ALA A 310 1.88 -19.08 -1.28
N CYS A 311 2.81 -18.19 -1.64
CA CYS A 311 3.16 -17.92 -3.03
C CYS A 311 3.74 -19.15 -3.73
N ALA A 312 4.66 -19.85 -3.08
CA ALA A 312 5.24 -21.09 -3.62
C ALA A 312 4.16 -22.15 -3.87
N ARG A 313 3.26 -22.33 -2.92
CA ARG A 313 2.15 -23.30 -3.05
C ARG A 313 1.22 -22.94 -4.21
N LEU A 314 0.81 -21.68 -4.32
CA LEU A 314 -0.13 -21.22 -5.35
C LEU A 314 0.49 -21.14 -6.74
N SER A 315 1.79 -20.96 -6.85
CA SER A 315 2.52 -20.99 -8.13
C SER A 315 2.92 -22.38 -8.58
N GLY A 316 2.61 -23.43 -7.80
CA GLY A 316 2.97 -24.80 -8.10
C GLY A 316 4.44 -25.15 -7.85
N ALA A 317 5.17 -24.29 -7.14
CA ALA A 317 6.56 -24.54 -6.78
C ALA A 317 6.65 -25.40 -5.51
N PRO A 318 7.77 -26.12 -5.30
CA PRO A 318 8.03 -26.78 -4.03
C PRO A 318 8.17 -25.73 -2.91
N PRO A 319 7.97 -26.11 -1.63
CA PRO A 319 8.18 -25.17 -0.52
C PRO A 319 9.58 -24.55 -0.60
N PRO A 320 9.72 -23.23 -0.35
CA PRO A 320 11.02 -22.60 -0.44
C PRO A 320 11.98 -23.19 0.59
N PRO A 321 13.25 -23.49 0.22
CA PRO A 321 14.24 -23.98 1.16
C PRO A 321 14.60 -22.88 2.17
N LYS A 322 15.12 -23.28 3.34
CA LYS A 322 15.44 -22.34 4.41
C LYS A 322 16.41 -21.22 3.98
N HIS A 323 17.39 -21.56 3.14
CA HIS A 323 18.33 -20.55 2.63
C HIS A 323 17.66 -19.52 1.72
N ALA A 324 16.64 -19.92 0.96
CA ALA A 324 15.88 -18.99 0.12
C ALA A 324 15.03 -18.03 0.97
N ILE A 325 14.42 -18.52 2.03
CA ILE A 325 13.67 -17.68 2.99
C ILE A 325 14.61 -16.68 3.65
N SER A 326 15.77 -17.12 4.14
CA SER A 326 16.77 -16.23 4.75
C SER A 326 17.22 -15.14 3.79
N ARG A 327 17.52 -15.51 2.54
CA ARG A 327 17.90 -14.55 1.50
C ARG A 327 16.76 -13.60 1.18
N GLY A 328 15.52 -14.09 1.09
CA GLY A 328 14.34 -13.26 0.86
C GLY A 328 14.11 -12.22 1.96
N ILE A 329 14.24 -12.61 3.21
CA ILE A 329 14.13 -11.68 4.35
C ILE A 329 15.27 -10.65 4.34
N GLY A 330 16.49 -11.07 4.03
CA GLY A 330 17.61 -10.14 3.91
C GLY A 330 17.45 -9.13 2.80
N VAL A 331 17.00 -9.55 1.62
CA VAL A 331 16.72 -8.65 0.49
C VAL A 331 15.52 -7.74 0.79
N GLU A 332 14.51 -8.22 1.49
CA GLU A 332 13.40 -7.40 1.95
C GLU A 332 13.88 -6.33 2.97
N GLY A 333 14.84 -6.67 3.82
CA GLY A 333 15.52 -5.69 4.68
C GLY A 333 16.26 -4.62 3.89
N ILE A 334 16.94 -4.98 2.80
CA ILE A 334 17.53 -4.02 1.88
C ILE A 334 16.45 -3.13 1.25
N GLY A 335 15.31 -3.69 0.91
CA GLY A 335 14.15 -2.94 0.43
C GLY A 335 13.63 -1.93 1.45
N CYS A 336 13.54 -2.32 2.73
CA CYS A 336 13.20 -1.41 3.82
C CYS A 336 14.22 -0.27 3.96
N LEU A 337 15.51 -0.58 3.83
CA LEU A 337 16.57 0.42 3.85
C LEU A 337 16.41 1.43 2.70
N LEU A 338 16.14 0.96 1.50
CA LEU A 338 15.89 1.81 0.34
C LEU A 338 14.63 2.66 0.52
N ALA A 339 13.56 2.09 1.07
CA ALA A 339 12.33 2.82 1.37
C ALA A 339 12.56 3.95 2.38
N GLY A 340 13.35 3.69 3.41
CA GLY A 340 13.79 4.71 4.35
C GLY A 340 14.63 5.80 3.68
N ALA A 341 15.60 5.42 2.86
CA ALA A 341 16.47 6.37 2.17
C ALA A 341 15.73 7.26 1.18
N TRP A 342 14.76 6.70 0.43
CA TRP A 342 13.92 7.47 -0.50
C TRP A 342 12.87 8.33 0.20
N GLY A 343 12.53 8.04 1.45
CA GLY A 343 11.58 8.85 2.20
C GLY A 343 10.13 8.51 1.92
N THR A 344 9.80 7.22 1.82
CA THR A 344 8.40 6.78 1.71
C THR A 344 7.63 6.90 3.02
N GLY A 345 8.34 7.03 4.14
CA GLY A 345 7.74 7.00 5.47
C GLY A 345 7.32 5.61 5.93
N ASN A 346 7.73 4.57 5.22
CA ASN A 346 7.35 3.18 5.49
C ASN A 346 8.47 2.24 5.05
N GLY A 347 8.34 0.96 5.38
CA GLY A 347 9.21 -0.08 4.89
C GLY A 347 8.59 -0.85 3.73
N THR A 348 9.05 -2.07 3.50
CA THR A 348 8.50 -2.96 2.49
C THR A 348 8.23 -4.34 3.05
N THR A 349 7.17 -4.97 2.54
CA THR A 349 6.78 -6.35 2.84
C THR A 349 6.17 -7.00 1.61
N SER A 350 6.01 -8.32 1.65
CA SER A 350 5.30 -9.07 0.63
C SER A 350 3.79 -8.79 0.72
N TYR A 351 3.11 -8.74 -0.41
CA TYR A 351 1.68 -8.51 -0.48
C TYR A 351 0.89 -9.80 -0.64
N SER A 352 0.09 -10.13 0.37
CA SER A 352 -0.81 -11.29 0.36
C SER A 352 -1.95 -11.14 -0.64
N GLU A 353 -2.42 -9.93 -0.92
CA GLU A 353 -3.43 -9.65 -1.94
C GLU A 353 -2.97 -10.11 -3.33
N ASN A 354 -1.72 -9.84 -3.66
CA ASN A 354 -1.13 -10.27 -4.94
C ASN A 354 -0.88 -11.77 -5.00
N VAL A 355 -0.55 -12.39 -3.89
CA VAL A 355 -0.50 -13.85 -3.77
C VAL A 355 -1.88 -14.45 -4.02
N GLY A 356 -2.93 -13.87 -3.48
CA GLY A 356 -4.31 -14.25 -3.76
C GLY A 356 -4.68 -14.12 -5.23
N ALA A 357 -4.33 -13.02 -5.87
CA ALA A 357 -4.56 -12.79 -7.28
C ALA A 357 -3.84 -13.83 -8.16
N LEU A 358 -2.62 -14.20 -7.79
CA LEU A 358 -1.85 -15.24 -8.45
C LEU A 358 -2.57 -16.60 -8.38
N GLY A 359 -3.16 -16.91 -7.23
CA GLY A 359 -3.94 -18.12 -7.04
C GLY A 359 -5.21 -18.16 -7.92
N ILE A 360 -5.82 -17.01 -8.20
CA ILE A 360 -7.00 -16.89 -9.05
C ILE A 360 -6.63 -17.04 -10.53
N THR A 361 -5.61 -16.32 -10.99
CA THR A 361 -5.19 -16.33 -12.40
C THR A 361 -4.41 -17.57 -12.79
N LYS A 362 -3.82 -18.26 -11.81
CA LYS A 362 -2.96 -19.44 -11.99
C LYS A 362 -1.76 -19.19 -12.91
N VAL A 363 -1.32 -17.94 -13.02
CA VAL A 363 -0.13 -17.56 -13.77
C VAL A 363 0.97 -17.17 -12.77
N GLY A 364 1.84 -18.10 -12.46
CA GLY A 364 2.91 -17.97 -11.47
C GLY A 364 4.27 -17.57 -12.04
N SER A 365 4.31 -16.94 -13.21
CA SER A 365 5.56 -16.55 -13.86
C SER A 365 6.19 -15.32 -13.20
N ARG A 366 7.52 -15.36 -12.96
CA ARG A 366 8.27 -14.20 -12.48
C ARG A 366 8.27 -13.05 -13.48
N MET A 367 8.17 -13.33 -14.79
CA MET A 367 8.12 -12.29 -15.82
C MET A 367 6.90 -11.38 -15.68
N VAL A 368 5.77 -11.93 -15.27
CA VAL A 368 4.55 -11.15 -14.99
C VAL A 368 4.79 -10.15 -13.85
N ILE A 369 5.45 -10.59 -12.79
CA ILE A 369 5.76 -9.73 -11.65
C ILE A 369 6.83 -8.68 -12.01
N ILE A 370 7.79 -9.01 -12.83
CA ILE A 370 8.76 -8.04 -13.37
C ILE A 370 8.04 -6.96 -14.18
N ALA A 371 7.07 -7.33 -15.01
CA ALA A 371 6.24 -6.38 -15.73
C ALA A 371 5.42 -5.49 -14.78
N GLY A 372 4.88 -6.06 -13.72
CA GLY A 372 4.19 -5.32 -12.65
C GLY A 372 5.10 -4.33 -11.93
N ALA A 373 6.32 -4.73 -11.63
CA ALA A 373 7.32 -3.85 -11.03
C ALA A 373 7.70 -2.69 -11.95
N CYS A 374 7.84 -2.93 -13.24
CA CYS A 374 8.05 -1.88 -14.24
C CYS A 374 6.88 -0.90 -14.30
N ALA A 375 5.65 -1.40 -14.22
CA ALA A 375 4.45 -0.56 -14.14
C ALA A 375 4.46 0.34 -12.90
N MET A 376 4.87 -0.19 -11.74
CA MET A 376 5.03 0.61 -10.52
C MET A 376 6.10 1.68 -10.66
N LEU A 377 7.26 1.36 -11.25
CA LEU A 377 8.34 2.33 -11.50
C LEU A 377 7.85 3.46 -12.38
N LEU A 378 7.18 3.15 -13.48
CA LEU A 378 6.63 4.14 -14.40
C LEU A 378 5.58 5.02 -13.70
N SER A 379 4.70 4.43 -12.91
CA SER A 379 3.69 5.18 -12.14
C SER A 379 4.33 6.08 -11.07
N GLY A 380 5.45 5.68 -10.51
CA GLY A 380 6.23 6.50 -9.59
C GLY A 380 6.91 7.70 -10.26
N ILE A 381 7.28 7.57 -11.53
CA ILE A 381 7.89 8.64 -12.31
C ILE A 381 6.84 9.61 -12.87
N PHE A 382 5.67 9.10 -13.27
CA PHE A 382 4.55 9.92 -13.73
C PHE A 382 3.85 10.59 -12.55
N GLY A 383 4.17 11.85 -12.28
CA GLY A 383 3.58 12.60 -11.16
C GLY A 383 2.05 12.77 -11.24
N LYS A 384 1.47 12.73 -12.43
CA LYS A 384 0.01 12.81 -12.60
C LYS A 384 -0.75 11.62 -12.04
N VAL A 385 -0.15 10.43 -12.00
CA VAL A 385 -0.78 9.24 -11.40
C VAL A 385 -0.94 9.44 -9.89
N GLY A 386 0.12 9.89 -9.20
CA GLY A 386 0.04 10.19 -7.77
C GLY A 386 -0.96 11.31 -7.46
N ALA A 387 -0.99 12.34 -8.29
CA ALA A 387 -1.94 13.45 -8.14
C ALA A 387 -3.40 12.99 -8.29
N MET A 388 -3.67 12.13 -9.26
CA MET A 388 -5.00 11.56 -9.46
C MET A 388 -5.44 10.77 -8.22
N LEU A 389 -4.57 9.97 -7.66
CA LEU A 389 -4.87 9.15 -6.47
C LEU A 389 -5.00 9.99 -5.20
N ALA A 390 -4.23 11.08 -5.08
CA ALA A 390 -4.37 12.03 -3.98
C ALA A 390 -5.69 12.81 -4.03
N SER A 391 -6.33 12.89 -5.19
CA SER A 391 -7.59 13.60 -5.37
C SER A 391 -8.85 12.80 -5.02
N ILE A 392 -8.71 11.54 -4.59
CA ILE A 392 -9.84 10.71 -4.17
C ILE A 392 -10.56 11.38 -2.99
N PRO A 393 -11.92 11.49 -3.01
CA PRO A 393 -12.66 12.09 -1.91
C PRO A 393 -12.39 11.40 -0.57
N THR A 394 -12.25 12.18 0.48
CA THR A 394 -11.91 11.69 1.83
C THR A 394 -12.84 10.60 2.37
N PRO A 395 -14.19 10.71 2.26
CA PRO A 395 -15.08 9.65 2.75
C PRO A 395 -14.91 8.31 2.01
N VAL A 396 -14.59 8.36 0.73
CA VAL A 396 -14.32 7.16 -0.07
C VAL A 396 -13.06 6.45 0.43
N ILE A 397 -12.02 7.21 0.72
CA ILE A 397 -10.79 6.70 1.31
C ILE A 397 -11.07 6.08 2.69
N GLY A 398 -11.85 6.76 3.52
CA GLY A 398 -12.24 6.27 4.84
C GLY A 398 -13.00 4.96 4.79
N GLY A 399 -13.94 4.81 3.86
CA GLY A 399 -14.66 3.55 3.63
C GLY A 399 -13.72 2.42 3.21
N MET A 400 -12.80 2.69 2.31
CA MET A 400 -11.77 1.74 1.88
C MET A 400 -10.89 1.28 3.08
N PHE A 401 -10.45 2.20 3.91
CA PHE A 401 -9.62 1.89 5.09
C PHE A 401 -10.38 1.01 6.09
N LEU A 402 -11.65 1.30 6.36
CA LEU A 402 -12.46 0.50 7.26
C LEU A 402 -12.56 -0.95 6.79
N VAL A 403 -12.78 -1.17 5.49
CA VAL A 403 -12.81 -2.52 4.93
C VAL A 403 -11.45 -3.20 5.03
N MET A 404 -10.37 -2.52 4.67
CA MET A 404 -9.02 -3.10 4.67
C MET A 404 -8.59 -3.48 6.10
N PHE A 405 -8.79 -2.60 7.07
CA PHE A 405 -8.42 -2.86 8.46
C PHE A 405 -9.29 -3.91 9.11
N GLY A 406 -10.58 -3.95 8.74
CA GLY A 406 -11.49 -5.02 9.14
C GLY A 406 -11.02 -6.39 8.65
N VAL A 407 -10.58 -6.48 7.40
CA VAL A 407 -10.04 -7.72 6.83
C VAL A 407 -8.74 -8.14 7.54
N ILE A 408 -7.83 -7.21 7.81
CA ILE A 408 -6.59 -7.50 8.53
C ILE A 408 -6.89 -8.03 9.93
N THR A 409 -7.82 -7.40 10.66
CA THR A 409 -8.25 -7.84 11.98
C THR A 409 -8.87 -9.25 11.93
N ALA A 410 -9.72 -9.51 10.94
CA ALA A 410 -10.35 -10.82 10.75
C ALA A 410 -9.30 -11.91 10.45
N VAL A 411 -8.30 -11.62 9.63
CA VAL A 411 -7.18 -12.54 9.37
C VAL A 411 -6.41 -12.83 10.65
N GLY A 412 -6.13 -11.81 11.46
CA GLY A 412 -5.48 -11.98 12.75
C GLY A 412 -6.26 -12.92 13.67
N ILE A 413 -7.57 -12.70 13.81
CA ILE A 413 -8.43 -13.54 14.66
C ILE A 413 -8.54 -14.96 14.11
N SER A 414 -8.64 -15.13 12.78
CA SER A 414 -8.78 -16.44 12.15
C SER A 414 -7.57 -17.35 12.39
N ASN A 415 -6.38 -16.78 12.61
CA ASN A 415 -5.18 -17.55 12.93
C ASN A 415 -5.31 -18.33 14.28
N LEU A 416 -6.22 -17.93 15.15
CA LEU A 416 -6.51 -18.68 16.39
C LEU A 416 -7.33 -19.96 16.15
N GLN A 417 -8.00 -20.07 15.02
CA GLN A 417 -8.86 -21.22 14.71
C GLN A 417 -8.08 -22.41 14.13
N VAL A 418 -6.85 -22.21 13.75
CA VAL A 418 -6.00 -23.24 13.14
C VAL A 418 -5.38 -24.17 14.18
N THR A 419 -5.60 -23.92 15.45
CA THR A 419 -5.21 -24.77 16.58
C THR A 419 -6.39 -25.61 17.05
#